data_1aeabe67384c4c81285fc509ff7105e4
#
_entry.id   1aeabe67384c4c81285fc509ff7105e4
#
_cell.length_a   1.000
_cell.length_b   1.000
_cell.length_c   1.000
_cell.angle_alpha   90.00
_cell.angle_beta   90.00
_cell.angle_gamma   90.00
#
_symmetry.space_group_name_H-M   'P 1'
#
loop_
_entity.id
_entity.type
_entity.pdbx_description
1 polymer ?
#
loop_
_entity_poly.entity_id
_entity_poly.type
_entity_poly.pdbx_seq_one_letter_code
_entity_poly.pdbx_strand_id
1 'polypeptide(L)'
;MLRLFSTFISLNNVYVSALAQKMRKLKMRIKKRDLTGCRFGKLVVLHAVSEVKEGYGASVWRCRCDCGKEVNVMYFGLVSGNNKSCGCLKEESQKNLRERMELVDGTCVEWLKDRKIRTDNKSGCKGVYKRKSGKYSVTIGFKKRIIYLGTYDSKEEAVEVRKKAEEVVYDSFLEGYSIWKKRAEQDPEWAKEHPFQFDVEKKGSRLVVKNNTAQGSFGAERRIETSTQESEIQKGRVLCEDVVN
;
A
#
# COMPACT_ATOMS: atom_id res chain seq x y z
N MET A 1 46.66 12.41 17.24
CA MET A 1 45.20 12.31 17.59
C MET A 1 44.42 11.17 16.91
N LEU A 2 44.95 10.43 15.97
CA LEU A 2 44.24 9.36 15.20
C LEU A 2 44.28 7.96 15.83
N ARG A 3 45.10 7.71 16.86
CA ARG A 3 45.20 6.38 17.50
C ARG A 3 44.18 6.14 18.62
N LEU A 4 43.56 7.16 19.19
CA LEU A 4 42.58 7.03 20.26
C LEU A 4 41.15 6.71 19.77
N PHE A 5 40.82 7.02 18.50
CA PHE A 5 39.52 6.71 17.94
C PHE A 5 39.35 5.25 17.52
N SER A 6 40.43 4.57 17.12
CA SER A 6 40.41 3.15 16.73
C SER A 6 40.17 2.22 17.92
N THR A 7 40.67 2.55 19.10
CA THR A 7 40.47 1.73 20.32
C THR A 7 39.04 1.85 20.88
N PHE A 8 38.39 3.02 20.71
CA PHE A 8 37.01 3.20 21.19
C PHE A 8 35.97 2.42 20.35
N ILE A 9 36.19 2.32 19.03
CA ILE A 9 35.32 1.55 18.14
C ILE A 9 35.46 0.05 18.37
N SER A 10 36.70 -0.42 18.67
CA SER A 10 36.96 -1.83 18.96
C SER A 10 36.32 -2.27 20.29
N LEU A 11 36.36 -1.43 21.32
CA LEU A 11 35.74 -1.73 22.64
C LEU A 11 34.23 -1.79 22.57
N ASN A 12 33.58 -0.90 21.78
CA ASN A 12 32.13 -0.93 21.57
C ASN A 12 31.67 -2.20 20.84
N ASN A 13 32.41 -2.67 19.83
CA ASN A 13 32.06 -3.92 19.12
C ASN A 13 32.20 -5.16 20.00
N VAL A 14 33.20 -5.21 20.88
CA VAL A 14 33.38 -6.32 21.85
C VAL A 14 32.27 -6.31 22.90
N TYR A 15 31.87 -5.14 23.38
CA TYR A 15 30.78 -5.01 24.36
C TYR A 15 29.41 -5.38 23.76
N VAL A 16 29.12 -4.98 22.52
CA VAL A 16 27.89 -5.34 21.81
C VAL A 16 27.84 -6.84 21.51
N SER A 17 28.98 -7.45 21.15
CA SER A 17 29.06 -8.90 20.92
C SER A 17 28.88 -9.70 22.21
N ALA A 18 29.47 -9.25 23.31
CA ALA A 18 29.33 -9.88 24.63
C ALA A 18 27.88 -9.77 25.17
N LEU A 19 27.24 -8.62 25.02
CA LEU A 19 25.83 -8.43 25.34
C LEU A 19 24.93 -9.32 24.47
N ALA A 20 25.18 -9.41 23.17
CA ALA A 20 24.44 -10.29 22.26
C ALA A 20 24.62 -11.78 22.63
N GLN A 21 25.81 -12.20 23.02
CA GLN A 21 26.08 -13.56 23.52
C GLN A 21 25.39 -13.81 24.86
N LYS A 22 25.41 -12.84 25.81
CA LYS A 22 24.70 -12.93 27.08
C LYS A 22 23.18 -13.02 26.89
N MET A 23 22.64 -12.24 25.95
CA MET A 23 21.22 -12.30 25.55
C MET A 23 20.85 -13.64 24.88
N ARG A 24 21.74 -14.21 24.06
CA ARG A 24 21.57 -15.57 23.50
C ARG A 24 21.58 -16.64 24.57
N LYS A 25 22.51 -16.58 25.55
CA LYS A 25 22.56 -17.50 26.70
C LYS A 25 21.34 -17.38 27.63
N LEU A 26 20.81 -16.16 27.84
CA LEU A 26 19.57 -15.97 28.59
C LEU A 26 18.36 -16.55 27.86
N LYS A 27 18.27 -16.39 26.52
CA LYS A 27 17.22 -17.03 25.71
C LYS A 27 17.25 -18.56 25.75
N MET A 28 18.41 -19.17 25.91
CA MET A 28 18.59 -20.64 26.01
C MET A 28 18.18 -21.25 27.37
N ARG A 29 17.95 -20.45 28.42
CA ARG A 29 17.58 -20.93 29.76
C ARG A 29 16.08 -20.81 30.09
N ILE A 30 15.22 -20.41 29.16
CA ILE A 30 13.77 -20.44 29.41
C ILE A 30 13.33 -21.90 29.36
N LYS A 31 13.20 -22.53 30.52
CA LYS A 31 12.51 -23.84 30.67
C LYS A 31 11.16 -23.66 29.97
N LYS A 32 10.93 -24.43 28.91
CA LYS A 32 9.65 -24.43 28.21
C LYS A 32 8.57 -24.79 29.22
N ARG A 33 7.69 -23.83 29.52
CA ARG A 33 6.56 -24.08 30.40
C ARG A 33 5.54 -24.93 29.63
N ASP A 34 4.94 -25.88 30.33
CA ASP A 34 3.75 -26.56 29.81
C ASP A 34 2.65 -25.51 29.68
N LEU A 35 2.10 -25.40 28.48
CA LEU A 35 1.01 -24.47 28.17
C LEU A 35 -0.35 -25.17 28.11
N THR A 36 -0.43 -26.47 28.40
CA THR A 36 -1.68 -27.23 28.34
C THR A 36 -2.74 -26.58 29.21
N GLY A 37 -3.94 -26.37 28.66
CA GLY A 37 -5.05 -25.67 29.32
C GLY A 37 -4.95 -24.15 29.35
N CYS A 38 -3.79 -23.55 29.00
CA CYS A 38 -3.64 -22.10 28.96
C CYS A 38 -4.46 -21.49 27.81
N ARG A 39 -5.02 -20.29 28.07
CA ARG A 39 -5.79 -19.52 27.06
C ARG A 39 -4.95 -18.36 26.54
N PHE A 40 -4.95 -18.20 25.21
CA PHE A 40 -4.32 -17.10 24.48
C PHE A 40 -5.33 -16.47 23.49
N GLY A 41 -6.03 -15.43 23.92
CA GLY A 41 -7.12 -14.85 23.16
C GLY A 41 -8.27 -15.86 22.97
N LYS A 42 -8.63 -16.17 21.71
CA LYS A 42 -9.62 -17.20 21.34
C LYS A 42 -9.04 -18.63 21.28
N LEU A 43 -7.76 -18.82 21.62
CA LEU A 43 -7.09 -20.13 21.58
C LEU A 43 -6.96 -20.74 22.97
N VAL A 44 -7.34 -22.01 23.11
CA VAL A 44 -7.07 -22.85 24.29
C VAL A 44 -6.09 -23.93 23.85
N VAL A 45 -4.99 -24.07 24.58
CA VAL A 45 -3.94 -25.06 24.30
C VAL A 45 -4.40 -26.43 24.77
N LEU A 46 -4.38 -27.42 23.89
CA LEU A 46 -4.78 -28.80 24.19
C LEU A 46 -3.58 -29.65 24.65
N HIS A 47 -2.55 -29.74 23.81
CA HIS A 47 -1.34 -30.51 24.09
C HIS A 47 -0.18 -30.06 23.20
N ALA A 48 1.03 -30.43 23.57
CA ALA A 48 2.21 -30.24 22.74
C ALA A 48 2.20 -31.23 21.56
N VAL A 49 2.49 -30.75 20.36
CA VAL A 49 2.74 -31.61 19.19
C VAL A 49 4.22 -31.96 19.22
N SER A 50 4.55 -33.25 19.51
CA SER A 50 5.92 -33.71 19.62
C SER A 50 6.55 -33.84 18.24
N GLU A 51 7.22 -32.79 17.80
CA GLU A 51 8.36 -32.87 16.88
C GLU A 51 9.24 -31.65 17.09
N VAL A 52 10.10 -31.75 18.10
CA VAL A 52 11.19 -30.78 18.28
C VAL A 52 12.36 -31.27 17.45
N LYS A 53 12.56 -30.69 16.25
CA LYS A 53 13.84 -30.79 15.56
C LYS A 53 14.88 -30.04 16.40
N GLU A 54 15.92 -30.74 16.78
CA GLU A 54 17.08 -30.18 17.51
C GLU A 54 17.61 -28.97 16.74
N GLY A 55 17.79 -27.86 17.46
CA GLY A 55 18.45 -26.66 16.95
C GLY A 55 17.69 -25.33 17.11
N TYR A 56 16.41 -25.30 16.90
CA TYR A 56 15.57 -24.12 17.11
C TYR A 56 14.34 -24.49 17.93
N GLY A 57 14.45 -24.42 19.22
CA GLY A 57 13.47 -24.84 20.23
C GLY A 57 12.04 -24.28 20.15
N ALA A 58 11.44 -24.33 18.98
CA ALA A 58 10.05 -23.97 18.77
C ALA A 58 9.17 -25.20 19.04
N SER A 59 8.63 -25.35 20.24
CA SER A 59 7.55 -26.30 20.49
C SER A 59 6.31 -25.81 19.73
N VAL A 60 5.67 -26.73 19.05
CA VAL A 60 4.37 -26.51 18.39
C VAL A 60 3.30 -27.07 19.33
N TRP A 61 2.22 -26.32 19.52
CA TRP A 61 1.11 -26.64 20.38
C TRP A 61 -0.17 -26.78 19.58
N ARG A 62 -0.91 -27.85 19.82
CA ARG A 62 -2.28 -28.01 19.31
C ARG A 62 -3.20 -27.14 20.14
N CYS A 63 -3.92 -26.23 19.48
CA CYS A 63 -4.84 -25.30 20.14
C CYS A 63 -6.22 -25.41 19.49
N ARG A 64 -7.26 -25.32 20.33
CA ARG A 64 -8.65 -25.18 19.88
C ARG A 64 -9.06 -23.73 19.99
N CYS A 65 -9.61 -23.18 18.92
CA CYS A 65 -10.16 -21.83 18.89
C CYS A 65 -11.62 -21.83 19.34
N ASP A 66 -12.10 -20.72 19.90
CA ASP A 66 -13.53 -20.57 20.29
C ASP A 66 -14.51 -20.76 19.11
N CYS A 67 -14.04 -20.58 17.84
CA CYS A 67 -14.83 -20.90 16.64
C CYS A 67 -14.89 -22.40 16.31
N GLY A 68 -14.33 -23.29 17.15
CA GLY A 68 -14.31 -24.73 16.98
C GLY A 68 -13.13 -25.28 16.17
N LYS A 69 -12.43 -24.46 15.38
CA LYS A 69 -11.27 -24.90 14.57
C LYS A 69 -10.06 -25.21 15.46
N GLU A 70 -9.35 -26.30 15.14
CA GLU A 70 -8.08 -26.65 15.76
C GLU A 70 -6.91 -26.27 14.85
N VAL A 71 -5.87 -25.70 15.44
CA VAL A 71 -4.66 -25.22 14.73
C VAL A 71 -3.41 -25.55 15.51
N ASN A 72 -2.30 -25.75 14.78
CA ASN A 72 -1.00 -25.91 15.37
C ASN A 72 -0.31 -24.54 15.44
N VAL A 73 0.13 -24.12 16.63
CA VAL A 73 0.72 -22.80 16.87
C VAL A 73 2.05 -22.94 17.54
N MET A 74 3.03 -22.15 17.11
CA MET A 74 4.35 -22.13 17.76
C MET A 74 4.27 -21.51 19.15
N TYR A 75 5.02 -22.06 20.10
CA TYR A 75 5.17 -21.53 21.48
C TYR A 75 5.34 -20.01 21.52
N PHE A 76 6.27 -19.51 20.70
CA PHE A 76 6.58 -18.09 20.68
C PHE A 76 5.41 -17.22 20.21
N GLY A 77 4.62 -17.72 19.26
CA GLY A 77 3.42 -17.03 18.75
C GLY A 77 2.32 -16.91 19.80
N LEU A 78 2.20 -17.90 20.70
CA LEU A 78 1.26 -17.86 21.82
C LEU A 78 1.75 -16.89 22.91
N VAL A 79 2.96 -17.08 23.40
CA VAL A 79 3.51 -16.30 24.53
C VAL A 79 3.73 -14.83 24.18
N SER A 80 4.10 -14.51 22.92
CA SER A 80 4.23 -13.12 22.46
C SER A 80 2.88 -12.44 22.20
N GLY A 81 1.77 -13.21 22.22
CA GLY A 81 0.44 -12.69 21.90
C GLY A 81 0.20 -12.38 20.41
N ASN A 82 1.11 -12.81 19.52
CA ASN A 82 0.95 -12.62 18.08
C ASN A 82 -0.19 -13.49 17.51
N ASN A 83 -0.35 -14.71 18.08
CA ASN A 83 -1.39 -15.63 17.66
C ASN A 83 -2.51 -15.67 18.72
N LYS A 84 -3.64 -15.01 18.43
CA LYS A 84 -4.80 -14.88 19.31
C LYS A 84 -6.02 -15.68 18.84
N SER A 85 -5.98 -16.25 17.63
CA SER A 85 -7.07 -17.06 17.04
C SER A 85 -6.52 -17.98 15.96
N CYS A 86 -7.37 -18.85 15.41
CA CYS A 86 -7.06 -19.67 14.24
C CYS A 86 -6.99 -18.90 12.90
N GLY A 87 -7.17 -17.60 12.92
CA GLY A 87 -7.34 -16.73 11.76
C GLY A 87 -8.74 -16.10 11.68
N CYS A 88 -9.71 -16.63 12.40
CA CYS A 88 -11.11 -16.15 12.39
C CYS A 88 -11.23 -14.65 12.77
N LEU A 89 -10.42 -14.15 13.71
CA LEU A 89 -10.39 -12.71 14.05
C LEU A 89 -9.98 -11.84 12.86
N LYS A 90 -9.04 -12.32 12.03
CA LYS A 90 -8.63 -11.61 10.82
C LYS A 90 -9.73 -11.61 9.78
N GLU A 91 -10.37 -12.75 9.58
CA GLU A 91 -11.51 -12.89 8.65
C GLU A 91 -12.68 -12.00 9.07
N GLU A 92 -13.04 -12.01 10.36
CA GLU A 92 -14.08 -11.16 10.95
C GLU A 92 -13.74 -9.67 10.79
N SER A 93 -12.49 -9.26 11.10
CA SER A 93 -12.04 -7.88 10.93
C SER A 93 -12.07 -7.44 9.45
N GLN A 94 -11.70 -8.34 8.53
CA GLN A 94 -11.75 -8.04 7.08
C GLN A 94 -13.19 -7.94 6.58
N LYS A 95 -14.11 -8.77 7.08
CA LYS A 95 -15.53 -8.69 6.75
C LYS A 95 -16.12 -7.36 7.23
N ASN A 96 -15.93 -7.03 8.51
CA ASN A 96 -16.38 -5.77 9.09
C ASN A 96 -15.81 -4.55 8.38
N LEU A 97 -14.55 -4.63 7.91
CA LEU A 97 -13.92 -3.55 7.16
C LEU A 97 -14.61 -3.38 5.78
N ARG A 98 -14.89 -4.48 5.08
CA ARG A 98 -15.58 -4.43 3.78
C ARG A 98 -17.01 -3.90 3.89
N GLU A 99 -17.72 -4.25 4.96
CA GLU A 99 -19.09 -3.76 5.22
C GLU A 99 -19.12 -2.25 5.54
N ARG A 100 -18.05 -1.71 6.12
CA ARG A 100 -17.92 -0.27 6.40
C ARG A 100 -17.41 0.55 5.21
N MET A 101 -16.77 -0.10 4.24
CA MET A 101 -16.22 0.58 3.07
C MET A 101 -17.28 0.69 1.98
N GLU A 102 -17.54 1.91 1.52
CA GLU A 102 -18.35 2.16 0.35
C GLU A 102 -17.54 1.82 -0.92
N LEU A 103 -17.83 0.64 -1.50
CA LEU A 103 -17.22 0.21 -2.75
C LEU A 103 -18.12 0.60 -3.92
N VAL A 104 -17.64 1.53 -4.73
CA VAL A 104 -18.33 2.04 -5.90
C VAL A 104 -17.49 1.71 -7.12
N ASP A 105 -18.06 0.97 -8.06
CA ASP A 105 -17.40 0.54 -9.29
C ASP A 105 -15.99 -0.03 -9.06
N GLY A 106 -15.86 -0.87 -8.02
CA GLY A 106 -14.60 -1.51 -7.61
C GLY A 106 -13.58 -0.61 -6.91
N THR A 107 -13.97 0.62 -6.58
CA THR A 107 -13.13 1.62 -5.92
C THR A 107 -13.68 1.97 -4.53
N CYS A 108 -12.83 2.03 -3.52
CA CYS A 108 -13.20 2.48 -2.19
C CYS A 108 -13.14 4.01 -2.12
N VAL A 109 -14.30 4.64 -1.91
CA VAL A 109 -14.45 6.11 -1.90
C VAL A 109 -13.62 6.74 -0.78
N GLU A 110 -13.64 6.15 0.42
CA GLU A 110 -12.90 6.65 1.58
C GLU A 110 -11.39 6.68 1.34
N TRP A 111 -10.85 5.69 0.63
CA TRP A 111 -9.42 5.62 0.31
C TRP A 111 -8.99 6.69 -0.69
N LEU A 112 -9.89 7.17 -1.52
CA LEU A 112 -9.59 8.27 -2.42
C LEU A 112 -9.64 9.62 -1.70
N LYS A 113 -10.52 9.78 -0.70
CA LYS A 113 -10.64 11.01 0.12
C LYS A 113 -9.46 11.18 1.08
N ASP A 114 -9.08 10.10 1.80
CA ASP A 114 -8.00 10.12 2.81
C ASP A 114 -6.79 9.31 2.34
N ARG A 115 -5.94 9.94 1.55
CA ARG A 115 -4.74 9.32 0.94
C ARG A 115 -3.51 9.55 1.79
N LYS A 116 -3.43 8.90 2.95
CA LYS A 116 -2.25 8.98 3.82
C LYS A 116 -0.99 8.47 3.13
N ILE A 117 0.09 9.22 3.23
CA ILE A 117 1.41 8.81 2.77
C ILE A 117 2.01 7.89 3.85
N ARG A 118 2.60 6.77 3.44
CA ARG A 118 3.27 5.85 4.36
C ARG A 118 4.53 6.50 4.94
N THR A 119 4.84 6.21 6.19
CA THR A 119 6.01 6.77 6.90
C THR A 119 7.35 6.33 6.29
N ASP A 120 7.39 5.17 5.60
CA ASP A 120 8.57 4.65 4.89
C ASP A 120 8.73 5.21 3.46
N ASN A 121 7.85 6.12 3.02
CA ASN A 121 7.90 6.71 1.70
C ASN A 121 9.00 7.76 1.59
N LYS A 122 10.11 7.40 0.92
CA LYS A 122 11.29 8.28 0.74
C LYS A 122 11.08 9.41 -0.26
N SER A 123 10.14 9.28 -1.19
CA SER A 123 9.87 10.33 -2.20
C SER A 123 8.99 11.47 -1.67
N GLY A 124 8.26 11.24 -0.56
CA GLY A 124 7.27 12.18 -0.03
C GLY A 124 5.99 12.27 -0.88
N CYS A 125 5.88 11.50 -1.97
CA CYS A 125 4.71 11.45 -2.83
C CYS A 125 4.38 9.99 -3.21
N LYS A 126 3.09 9.60 -3.17
CA LYS A 126 2.67 8.28 -3.64
C LYS A 126 2.81 8.18 -5.14
N GLY A 127 3.29 7.03 -5.63
CA GLY A 127 3.41 6.75 -7.06
C GLY A 127 4.59 7.44 -7.75
N VAL A 128 5.50 8.08 -7.01
CA VAL A 128 6.75 8.65 -7.50
C VAL A 128 7.93 7.86 -6.94
N TYR A 129 8.75 7.28 -7.81
CA TYR A 129 9.86 6.40 -7.44
C TYR A 129 11.16 6.83 -8.10
N LYS A 130 12.23 7.02 -7.31
CA LYS A 130 13.58 7.27 -7.84
C LYS A 130 14.14 5.95 -8.40
N ARG A 131 14.57 5.97 -9.67
CA ARG A 131 15.23 4.85 -10.35
C ARG A 131 16.74 4.86 -10.07
N LYS A 132 17.41 3.75 -10.35
CA LYS A 132 18.89 3.65 -10.27
C LYS A 132 19.60 4.62 -11.19
N SER A 133 18.96 4.99 -12.30
CA SER A 133 19.46 6.01 -13.25
C SER A 133 19.40 7.45 -12.74
N GLY A 134 18.92 7.68 -11.53
CA GLY A 134 18.72 9.03 -10.96
C GLY A 134 17.37 9.65 -11.32
N LYS A 135 16.72 9.23 -12.41
CA LYS A 135 15.41 9.73 -12.86
C LYS A 135 14.25 9.27 -11.99
N TYR A 136 13.10 9.93 -12.09
CA TYR A 136 11.89 9.67 -11.31
C TYR A 136 10.80 9.07 -12.19
N SER A 137 10.31 7.88 -11.83
CA SER A 137 9.22 7.18 -12.48
C SER A 137 7.91 7.51 -11.79
N VAL A 138 6.88 7.84 -12.56
CA VAL A 138 5.56 8.22 -12.06
C VAL A 138 4.51 7.22 -12.49
N THR A 139 3.68 6.79 -11.52
CA THR A 139 2.56 5.87 -11.77
C THR A 139 1.33 6.30 -11.00
N ILE A 140 0.15 5.99 -11.51
CA ILE A 140 -1.12 6.12 -10.78
C ILE A 140 -1.87 4.80 -10.79
N GLY A 141 -2.40 4.40 -9.64
CA GLY A 141 -3.23 3.20 -9.50
C GLY A 141 -4.72 3.56 -9.46
N PHE A 142 -5.52 2.90 -10.29
CA PHE A 142 -6.96 3.02 -10.27
C PHE A 142 -7.62 1.69 -10.66
N LYS A 143 -8.69 1.27 -9.97
CA LYS A 143 -9.42 0.00 -10.22
C LYS A 143 -8.50 -1.21 -10.37
N LYS A 144 -7.53 -1.38 -9.46
CA LYS A 144 -6.52 -2.46 -9.48
C LYS A 144 -5.56 -2.41 -10.69
N ARG A 145 -5.64 -1.41 -11.55
CA ARG A 145 -4.70 -1.17 -12.66
C ARG A 145 -3.67 -0.13 -12.23
N ILE A 146 -2.44 -0.27 -12.72
CA ILE A 146 -1.37 0.72 -12.56
C ILE A 146 -1.12 1.35 -13.92
N ILE A 147 -1.32 2.65 -14.00
CA ILE A 147 -1.09 3.44 -15.20
C ILE A 147 0.27 4.13 -15.05
N TYR A 148 1.18 3.87 -15.96
CA TYR A 148 2.47 4.53 -16.03
C TYR A 148 2.34 5.89 -16.71
N LEU A 149 2.78 6.95 -16.03
CA LEU A 149 2.65 8.34 -16.49
C LEU A 149 3.89 8.87 -17.19
N GLY A 150 5.07 8.34 -16.86
CA GLY A 150 6.32 8.73 -17.47
C GLY A 150 7.51 8.61 -16.54
N THR A 151 8.68 9.05 -17.06
CA THR A 151 9.92 9.18 -16.29
C THR A 151 10.47 10.58 -16.50
N TYR A 152 10.83 11.26 -15.41
CA TYR A 152 11.21 12.67 -15.35
C TYR A 152 12.60 12.82 -14.74
N ASP A 153 13.30 13.88 -15.09
CA ASP A 153 14.66 14.13 -14.60
C ASP A 153 14.63 14.77 -13.21
N SER A 154 13.64 15.63 -12.91
CA SER A 154 13.47 16.25 -11.59
C SER A 154 12.37 15.57 -10.76
N LYS A 155 12.53 15.65 -9.44
CA LYS A 155 11.54 15.16 -8.48
C LYS A 155 10.29 16.05 -8.49
N GLU A 156 10.50 17.34 -8.61
CA GLU A 156 9.49 18.38 -8.58
C GLU A 156 8.51 18.18 -9.73
N GLU A 157 9.03 18.00 -10.95
CA GLU A 157 8.24 17.70 -12.14
C GLU A 157 7.44 16.40 -12.00
N ALA A 158 8.09 15.34 -11.52
CA ALA A 158 7.44 14.06 -11.27
C ALA A 158 6.29 14.16 -10.26
N VAL A 159 6.44 14.96 -9.21
CA VAL A 159 5.40 15.22 -8.20
C VAL A 159 4.24 16.03 -8.79
N GLU A 160 4.53 17.04 -9.60
CA GLU A 160 3.52 17.86 -10.26
C GLU A 160 2.65 17.04 -11.23
N VAL A 161 3.27 16.24 -12.09
CA VAL A 161 2.56 15.31 -12.98
C VAL A 161 1.70 14.34 -12.20
N ARG A 162 2.20 13.84 -11.05
CA ARG A 162 1.43 12.95 -10.20
C ARG A 162 0.22 13.64 -9.57
N LYS A 163 0.34 14.88 -9.10
CA LYS A 163 -0.77 15.68 -8.57
C LYS A 163 -1.82 15.94 -9.64
N LYS A 164 -1.42 16.41 -10.82
CA LYS A 164 -2.35 16.61 -11.96
C LYS A 164 -3.10 15.31 -12.33
N ALA A 165 -2.40 14.16 -12.29
CA ALA A 165 -3.04 12.87 -12.51
C ALA A 165 -4.04 12.49 -11.41
N GLU A 166 -3.79 12.85 -10.15
CA GLU A 166 -4.73 12.65 -9.05
C GLU A 166 -6.01 13.48 -9.24
N GLU A 167 -5.87 14.74 -9.59
CA GLU A 167 -7.00 15.64 -9.90
C GLU A 167 -7.87 15.06 -11.04
N VAL A 168 -7.22 14.62 -12.13
CA VAL A 168 -7.94 14.06 -13.27
C VAL A 168 -8.63 12.73 -12.94
N VAL A 169 -8.00 11.84 -12.17
CA VAL A 169 -8.52 10.50 -11.94
C VAL A 169 -9.37 10.44 -10.67
N TYR A 170 -8.83 10.91 -9.55
CA TYR A 170 -9.46 10.69 -8.25
C TYR A 170 -10.51 11.75 -7.93
N ASP A 171 -10.20 13.01 -8.19
CA ASP A 171 -11.13 14.09 -7.89
C ASP A 171 -12.30 14.07 -8.87
N SER A 172 -12.07 13.75 -10.17
CA SER A 172 -13.16 13.54 -11.13
C SER A 172 -14.03 12.33 -10.79
N PHE A 173 -13.46 11.24 -10.24
CA PHE A 173 -14.25 10.11 -9.74
C PHE A 173 -15.14 10.52 -8.57
N LEU A 174 -14.59 11.24 -7.58
CA LEU A 174 -15.33 11.69 -6.40
C LEU A 174 -16.44 12.68 -6.77
N GLU A 175 -16.16 13.60 -7.68
CA GLU A 175 -17.14 14.56 -8.21
C GLU A 175 -18.29 13.83 -8.96
N GLY A 176 -17.94 12.97 -9.92
CA GLY A 176 -18.92 12.18 -10.65
C GLY A 176 -19.77 11.30 -9.75
N TYR A 177 -19.14 10.62 -8.78
CA TYR A 177 -19.86 9.82 -7.81
C TYR A 177 -20.79 10.67 -6.92
N SER A 178 -20.37 11.86 -6.50
CA SER A 178 -21.21 12.78 -5.71
C SER A 178 -22.46 13.21 -6.47
N ILE A 179 -22.33 13.51 -7.76
CA ILE A 179 -23.46 13.88 -8.64
C ILE A 179 -24.40 12.69 -8.79
N TRP A 180 -23.87 11.51 -9.11
CA TRP A 180 -24.66 10.29 -9.27
C TRP A 180 -25.41 9.94 -7.97
N LYS A 181 -24.74 10.01 -6.81
CA LYS A 181 -25.30 9.69 -5.50
C LYS A 181 -26.50 10.58 -5.15
N LYS A 182 -26.39 11.89 -5.38
CA LYS A 182 -27.50 12.84 -5.17
C LYS A 182 -28.72 12.47 -6.00
N ARG A 183 -28.54 12.05 -7.25
CA ARG A 183 -29.63 11.61 -8.10
C ARG A 183 -30.19 10.26 -7.65
N ALA A 184 -29.32 9.33 -7.27
CA ALA A 184 -29.72 8.02 -6.77
C ALA A 184 -30.54 8.08 -5.47
N GLU A 185 -30.29 9.10 -4.61
CA GLU A 185 -31.08 9.36 -3.42
C GLU A 185 -32.48 9.91 -3.76
N GLN A 186 -32.62 10.64 -4.87
CA GLN A 186 -33.91 11.17 -5.35
C GLN A 186 -34.72 10.11 -6.12
N ASP A 187 -34.06 9.26 -6.89
CA ASP A 187 -34.68 8.24 -7.72
C ASP A 187 -33.92 6.89 -7.57
N PRO A 188 -34.30 6.07 -6.59
CA PRO A 188 -33.66 4.77 -6.36
C PRO A 188 -33.87 3.75 -7.48
N GLU A 189 -34.98 3.82 -8.24
CA GLU A 189 -35.23 2.92 -9.37
C GLU A 189 -34.30 3.26 -10.55
N TRP A 190 -34.15 4.54 -10.85
CA TRP A 190 -33.17 5.01 -11.82
C TRP A 190 -31.76 4.54 -11.48
N ALA A 191 -31.37 4.58 -10.19
CA ALA A 191 -30.04 4.18 -9.74
C ALA A 191 -29.76 2.69 -9.96
N LYS A 192 -30.78 1.83 -9.89
CA LYS A 192 -30.65 0.39 -10.18
C LYS A 192 -30.41 0.13 -11.67
N GLU A 193 -31.09 0.89 -12.54
CA GLU A 193 -30.93 0.77 -13.98
C GLU A 193 -29.63 1.41 -14.50
N HIS A 194 -29.14 2.43 -13.77
CA HIS A 194 -27.97 3.22 -14.16
C HIS A 194 -26.89 3.19 -13.07
N PRO A 195 -26.24 2.04 -12.82
CA PRO A 195 -25.17 1.97 -11.83
C PRO A 195 -24.03 2.91 -12.21
N PHE A 196 -23.39 3.53 -11.21
CA PHE A 196 -22.26 4.41 -11.45
C PHE A 196 -21.11 3.66 -12.13
N GLN A 197 -20.64 4.20 -13.24
CA GLN A 197 -19.51 3.68 -14.01
C GLN A 197 -18.50 4.78 -14.27
N PHE A 198 -17.24 4.47 -14.06
CA PHE A 198 -16.13 5.38 -14.25
C PHE A 198 -14.93 4.62 -14.79
N ASP A 199 -14.35 5.03 -15.88
CA ASP A 199 -13.16 4.41 -16.45
C ASP A 199 -12.09 5.43 -16.78
N VAL A 200 -10.82 4.99 -16.79
CA VAL A 200 -9.66 5.80 -17.09
C VAL A 200 -8.80 5.09 -18.12
N GLU A 201 -8.58 5.76 -19.24
CA GLU A 201 -7.72 5.30 -20.31
C GLU A 201 -6.53 6.24 -20.49
N LYS A 202 -5.35 5.68 -20.77
CA LYS A 202 -4.20 6.47 -21.21
C LYS A 202 -4.11 6.44 -22.73
N LYS A 203 -4.18 7.63 -23.37
CA LYS A 203 -3.99 7.81 -24.81
C LYS A 203 -2.74 8.68 -25.02
N GLY A 204 -1.61 8.05 -25.39
CA GLY A 204 -0.32 8.74 -25.49
C GLY A 204 0.12 9.33 -24.14
N SER A 205 0.31 10.64 -24.06
CA SER A 205 0.63 11.38 -22.83
C SER A 205 -0.58 11.84 -22.03
N ARG A 206 -1.80 11.57 -22.50
CA ARG A 206 -3.04 12.09 -21.91
C ARG A 206 -3.79 11.01 -21.15
N LEU A 207 -4.45 11.41 -20.04
CA LEU A 207 -5.45 10.59 -19.35
C LEU A 207 -6.84 11.02 -19.78
N VAL A 208 -7.63 10.07 -20.22
CA VAL A 208 -9.02 10.27 -20.64
C VAL A 208 -9.91 9.59 -19.60
N VAL A 209 -10.83 10.35 -19.03
CA VAL A 209 -11.79 9.89 -18.04
C VAL A 209 -13.15 9.77 -18.71
N LYS A 210 -13.82 8.63 -18.50
CA LYS A 210 -15.18 8.37 -18.96
C LYS A 210 -16.06 8.10 -17.74
N ASN A 211 -17.19 8.79 -17.62
CA ASN A 211 -18.21 8.50 -16.62
C ASN A 211 -19.60 8.58 -17.24
N ASN A 212 -20.58 7.93 -16.61
CA ASN A 212 -21.97 7.90 -17.07
C ASN A 212 -22.89 8.87 -16.30
N THR A 213 -22.33 9.87 -15.62
CA THR A 213 -23.12 10.81 -14.78
C THR A 213 -23.67 12.01 -15.54
N ALA A 214 -23.11 12.35 -16.69
CA ALA A 214 -23.60 13.42 -17.54
C ALA A 214 -24.74 12.91 -18.42
N GLN A 215 -25.79 13.68 -18.56
CA GLN A 215 -26.83 13.46 -19.56
C GLN A 215 -26.21 13.56 -20.97
N GLY A 216 -26.04 12.40 -21.63
CA GLY A 216 -25.32 12.29 -22.88
C GLY A 216 -23.82 12.06 -22.69
N SER A 217 -23.30 11.12 -23.44
CA SER A 217 -21.91 10.65 -23.50
C SER A 217 -20.86 11.77 -23.61
N PHE A 218 -20.58 12.45 -22.51
CA PHE A 218 -19.49 13.43 -22.45
C PHE A 218 -18.34 12.84 -21.67
N GLY A 219 -17.37 12.31 -22.39
CA GLY A 219 -16.03 12.17 -21.88
C GLY A 219 -15.48 13.57 -21.58
N ALA A 220 -15.43 13.98 -20.31
CA ALA A 220 -14.66 15.16 -19.94
C ALA A 220 -13.18 14.82 -20.15
N GLU A 221 -12.65 15.20 -21.32
CA GLU A 221 -11.23 15.13 -21.61
C GLU A 221 -10.50 16.17 -20.75
N ARG A 222 -10.12 15.82 -19.54
CA ARG A 222 -9.16 16.63 -18.77
C ARG A 222 -7.76 16.21 -19.20
N ARG A 223 -7.09 17.09 -19.93
CA ARG A 223 -5.74 16.86 -20.48
C ARG A 223 -4.69 17.12 -19.41
N ILE A 224 -3.77 16.17 -19.24
CA ILE A 224 -2.49 16.44 -18.59
C ILE A 224 -1.50 16.73 -19.70
N GLU A 225 -1.16 17.98 -19.89
CA GLU A 225 -0.03 18.35 -20.75
C GLU A 225 1.24 18.11 -19.94
N THR A 226 2.04 17.15 -20.36
CA THR A 226 3.38 16.95 -19.80
C THR A 226 4.32 17.89 -20.51
N SER A 227 5.15 18.63 -19.75
CA SER A 227 6.10 19.63 -20.22
C SER A 227 7.10 19.17 -21.27
N THR A 228 7.10 17.89 -21.62
CA THR A 228 7.97 17.31 -22.66
C THR A 228 7.61 17.77 -24.08
N GLN A 229 6.44 18.40 -24.32
CA GLN A 229 6.08 18.87 -25.67
C GLN A 229 6.48 20.32 -25.97
N GLU A 230 6.70 21.17 -24.95
CA GLU A 230 7.13 22.55 -25.19
C GLU A 230 8.56 22.64 -25.70
N SER A 231 9.45 21.71 -25.32
CA SER A 231 10.84 21.69 -25.77
C SER A 231 11.02 21.21 -27.23
N GLU A 232 10.09 20.42 -27.78
CA GLU A 232 10.13 20.00 -29.19
C GLU A 232 9.51 21.06 -30.13
N ILE A 233 8.49 21.78 -29.66
CA ILE A 233 7.91 22.89 -30.47
C ILE A 233 8.86 24.06 -30.57
N GLN A 234 9.60 24.38 -29.53
CA GLN A 234 10.64 25.44 -29.61
C GLN A 234 11.84 25.04 -30.45
N LYS A 235 12.26 23.75 -30.43
CA LYS A 235 13.33 23.27 -31.32
C LYS A 235 12.93 23.22 -32.78
N GLY A 236 11.64 22.96 -33.09
CA GLY A 236 11.12 22.99 -34.45
C GLY A 236 10.92 24.41 -35.03
N ARG A 237 10.79 25.43 -34.17
CA ARG A 237 10.60 26.82 -34.62
C ARG A 237 11.90 27.54 -34.95
N VAL A 238 13.05 27.11 -34.40
CA VAL A 238 14.37 27.71 -34.68
C VAL A 238 14.96 27.25 -36.02
N LEU A 239 14.43 26.18 -36.61
CA LEU A 239 14.96 25.66 -37.90
C LEU A 239 14.21 26.14 -39.14
N CYS A 240 13.23 27.05 -39.03
CA CYS A 240 12.44 27.58 -40.16
C CYS A 240 12.71 29.08 -40.46
N GLU A 241 13.56 29.79 -39.71
CA GLU A 241 13.84 31.22 -39.94
C GLU A 241 15.16 31.51 -40.67
N ASP A 242 15.99 30.49 -40.98
CA ASP A 242 17.30 30.68 -41.63
C ASP A 242 17.34 30.30 -43.14
N VAL A 243 16.20 30.22 -43.80
CA VAL A 243 16.14 29.96 -45.26
C VAL A 243 15.26 30.98 -45.96
N VAL A 244 15.53 32.27 -45.79
CA VAL A 244 15.19 33.35 -46.78
C VAL A 244 16.12 34.52 -46.54
N ASN A 245 17.28 34.52 -47.21
CA ASN A 245 17.95 35.67 -47.81
C ASN A 245 19.01 35.15 -48.78
#